data_b2736d5a80e53dcf40256449833ea4bc
#
_entry.id   b2736d5a80e53dcf40256449833ea4bc
#
_cell.length_a   1.000
_cell.length_b   1.000
_cell.length_c   1.000
_cell.angle_alpha   90.00
_cell.angle_beta   90.00
_cell.angle_gamma   90.00
#
_symmetry.space_group_name_H-M   'P 1'
#
loop_
_entity.id
_entity.type
_entity.pdbx_description
1 polymer ?
#
loop_
_entity_poly.entity_id
_entity_poly.type
_entity_poly.pdbx_seq_one_letter_code
_entity_poly.pdbx_strand_id
1 'polypeptide(L)'
;GTGSTAVYIMALPIYLVAKQVKIKPGFFPIIIISGLNGGAWQIFSRDGAMAGGILADSGFAAEEAAAISSKMGLHYFLTSLVLFAVGYVIFRGWKCEALVTEKPEPFTKQQKITLGLVGAFIAVYLIPTILGNFITSDLLTAVNLRINLFMLACVFALICILLKLSTIKEMIDSVPWMALITVGGMGTFISVCNKLGLVDFLSTVISNNISVSLVPSVLAICAGFMSLFSATMGVVLP
;
A
#
# COMPACT_ATOMS: atom_id res chain seq x y z
N GLY A 1 5.03 4.99 -2.40
CA GLY A 1 4.19 5.61 -1.40
C GLY A 1 3.53 4.57 -0.54
N THR A 2 3.48 4.81 0.72
CA THR A 2 2.69 3.99 1.64
C THR A 2 1.22 4.23 1.35
N GLY A 3 0.34 3.28 1.69
CA GLY A 3 -1.10 3.48 1.65
C GLY A 3 -1.52 4.76 2.38
N SER A 4 -0.85 5.11 3.46
CA SER A 4 -1.04 6.37 4.18
C SER A 4 -0.83 7.61 3.30
N THR A 5 0.19 7.63 2.45
CA THR A 5 0.44 8.76 1.53
C THR A 5 -0.72 8.94 0.53
N ALA A 6 -1.25 7.84 0.00
CA ALA A 6 -2.42 7.89 -0.88
C ALA A 6 -3.65 8.46 -0.15
N VAL A 7 -3.85 8.10 1.13
CA VAL A 7 -4.92 8.68 1.96
C VAL A 7 -4.74 10.19 2.12
N TYR A 8 -3.54 10.66 2.46
CA TYR A 8 -3.30 12.10 2.61
C TYR A 8 -3.55 12.88 1.33
N ILE A 9 -3.14 12.34 0.18
CA ILE A 9 -3.35 12.99 -1.11
C ILE A 9 -4.82 13.00 -1.50
N MET A 10 -5.53 11.89 -1.29
CA MET A 10 -6.90 11.72 -1.77
C MET A 10 -7.97 12.14 -0.75
N ALA A 11 -7.63 12.23 0.54
CA ALA A 11 -8.60 12.54 1.59
C ALA A 11 -9.29 13.90 1.35
N LEU A 12 -8.52 14.93 1.03
CA LEU A 12 -9.07 16.27 0.82
C LEU A 12 -9.99 16.34 -0.41
N PRO A 13 -9.58 15.92 -1.62
CA PRO A 13 -10.48 15.87 -2.78
C PRO A 13 -11.73 15.03 -2.53
N ILE A 14 -11.59 13.84 -1.95
CA ILE A 14 -12.74 12.96 -1.66
C ILE A 14 -13.66 13.61 -0.62
N TYR A 15 -13.11 14.27 0.41
CA TYR A 15 -13.90 14.99 1.40
C TYR A 15 -14.71 16.13 0.78
N LEU A 16 -14.09 16.92 -0.11
CA LEU A 16 -14.79 18.01 -0.80
C LEU A 16 -15.96 17.50 -1.66
N VAL A 17 -15.72 16.43 -2.41
CA VAL A 17 -16.77 15.75 -3.19
C VAL A 17 -17.84 15.18 -2.26
N ALA A 18 -17.46 14.47 -1.20
CA ALA A 18 -18.39 13.89 -0.23
C ALA A 18 -19.29 14.95 0.43
N LYS A 19 -18.73 16.12 0.74
CA LYS A 19 -19.49 17.26 1.27
C LYS A 19 -20.49 17.82 0.27
N GLN A 20 -20.11 17.93 -1.01
CA GLN A 20 -20.98 18.44 -2.08
C GLN A 20 -22.16 17.50 -2.35
N VAL A 21 -21.93 16.18 -2.37
CA VAL A 21 -22.98 15.16 -2.56
C VAL A 21 -23.70 14.78 -1.27
N LYS A 22 -23.44 15.51 -0.17
CA LYS A 22 -24.06 15.30 1.15
C LYS A 22 -23.94 13.88 1.70
N ILE A 23 -22.80 13.24 1.46
CA ILE A 23 -22.48 11.95 2.07
C ILE A 23 -22.40 12.11 3.59
N LYS A 24 -22.97 11.15 4.32
CA LYS A 24 -22.90 11.15 5.79
C LYS A 24 -21.45 11.12 6.26
N PRO A 25 -21.05 11.99 7.21
CA PRO A 25 -19.65 12.10 7.66
C PRO A 25 -19.03 10.78 8.13
N GLY A 26 -19.82 9.89 8.76
CA GLY A 26 -19.34 8.58 9.21
C GLY A 26 -19.05 7.59 8.08
N PHE A 27 -19.57 7.80 6.87
CA PHE A 27 -19.27 6.93 5.73
C PHE A 27 -17.96 7.31 5.02
N PHE A 28 -17.56 8.56 5.11
CA PHE A 28 -16.35 9.05 4.48
C PHE A 28 -15.06 8.28 4.87
N PRO A 29 -14.76 8.05 6.16
CA PRO A 29 -13.61 7.23 6.56
C PRO A 29 -13.69 5.80 6.00
N ILE A 30 -14.88 5.21 5.95
CA ILE A 30 -15.06 3.84 5.42
C ILE A 30 -14.72 3.78 3.94
N ILE A 31 -15.13 4.76 3.14
CA ILE A 31 -14.77 4.84 1.72
C ILE A 31 -13.25 4.85 1.55
N ILE A 32 -12.56 5.71 2.30
CA ILE A 32 -11.11 5.86 2.21
C ILE A 32 -10.39 4.58 2.66
N ILE A 33 -10.75 4.06 3.84
CA ILE A 33 -10.08 2.89 4.42
C ILE A 33 -10.32 1.65 3.56
N SER A 34 -11.54 1.46 3.05
CA SER A 34 -11.85 0.34 2.15
C SER A 34 -11.05 0.43 0.85
N GLY A 35 -10.98 1.60 0.23
CA GLY A 35 -10.18 1.82 -0.97
C GLY A 35 -8.69 1.59 -0.74
N LEU A 36 -8.18 2.10 0.38
CA LEU A 36 -6.79 1.94 0.79
C LEU A 36 -6.42 0.46 0.97
N ASN A 37 -7.16 -0.24 1.82
CA ASN A 37 -6.86 -1.63 2.17
C ASN A 37 -7.07 -2.56 0.98
N GLY A 38 -8.08 -2.31 0.13
CA GLY A 38 -8.31 -3.09 -1.08
C GLY A 38 -7.14 -3.06 -2.07
N GLY A 39 -6.39 -1.96 -2.12
CA GLY A 39 -5.24 -1.80 -3.01
C GLY A 39 -3.89 -2.08 -2.36
N ALA A 40 -3.76 -1.87 -1.05
CA ALA A 40 -2.47 -1.84 -0.37
C ALA A 40 -1.74 -3.18 -0.32
N TRP A 41 -2.46 -4.29 -0.24
CA TRP A 41 -1.91 -5.63 -0.02
C TRP A 41 -1.82 -6.48 -1.29
N GLN A 42 -2.00 -5.88 -2.46
CA GLN A 42 -1.84 -6.60 -3.72
C GLN A 42 -0.37 -6.94 -3.97
N ILE A 43 -0.11 -8.06 -4.64
CA ILE A 43 1.26 -8.56 -4.92
C ILE A 43 2.15 -7.53 -5.63
N PHE A 44 1.56 -6.67 -6.42
CA PHE A 44 2.25 -5.58 -7.11
C PHE A 44 2.36 -4.28 -6.28
N SER A 45 1.77 -4.26 -5.10
CA SER A 45 1.90 -3.16 -4.15
C SER A 45 3.18 -3.33 -3.32
N ARG A 46 3.65 -2.22 -2.75
CA ARG A 46 4.79 -2.26 -1.84
C ARG A 46 4.54 -3.18 -0.64
N ASP A 47 3.35 -3.10 -0.07
CA ASP A 47 3.01 -3.80 1.18
C ASP A 47 2.86 -5.31 0.91
N GLY A 48 2.27 -5.68 -0.24
CA GLY A 48 2.21 -7.06 -0.69
C GLY A 48 3.59 -7.65 -1.03
N ALA A 49 4.46 -6.87 -1.69
CA ALA A 49 5.83 -7.27 -1.97
C ALA A 49 6.65 -7.45 -0.68
N MET A 50 6.45 -6.57 0.31
CA MET A 50 7.10 -6.67 1.62
C MET A 50 6.65 -7.93 2.37
N ALA A 51 5.36 -8.24 2.36
CA ALA A 51 4.83 -9.47 2.96
C ALA A 51 5.44 -10.73 2.29
N GLY A 52 5.54 -10.73 0.97
CA GLY A 52 6.24 -11.81 0.24
C GLY A 52 7.71 -11.94 0.61
N GLY A 53 8.41 -10.81 0.80
CA GLY A 53 9.80 -10.78 1.25
C GLY A 53 9.97 -11.37 2.65
N ILE A 54 9.14 -10.97 3.60
CA ILE A 54 9.17 -11.51 4.98
C ILE A 54 8.93 -13.02 4.99
N LEU A 55 8.00 -13.52 4.18
CA LEU A 55 7.74 -14.95 4.06
C LEU A 55 8.98 -15.70 3.50
N ALA A 56 9.62 -15.14 2.47
CA ALA A 56 10.84 -15.73 1.91
C ALA A 56 11.99 -15.72 2.94
N ASP A 57 12.18 -14.65 3.68
CA ASP A 57 13.17 -14.55 4.76
C ASP A 57 12.87 -15.52 5.93
N SER A 58 11.60 -15.88 6.10
CA SER A 58 11.14 -16.90 7.07
C SER A 58 11.34 -18.35 6.59
N GLY A 59 11.93 -18.57 5.41
CA GLY A 59 12.29 -19.87 4.89
C GLY A 59 11.27 -20.51 3.94
N PHE A 60 10.23 -19.80 3.53
CA PHE A 60 9.32 -20.26 2.48
C PHE A 60 9.99 -20.18 1.10
N ALA A 61 9.70 -21.14 0.22
CA ALA A 61 10.15 -21.06 -1.17
C ALA A 61 9.54 -19.80 -1.83
N ALA A 62 10.29 -19.17 -2.74
CA ALA A 62 9.88 -17.91 -3.37
C ALA A 62 8.50 -17.98 -4.05
N GLU A 63 8.18 -19.12 -4.71
CA GLU A 63 6.87 -19.34 -5.32
C GLU A 63 5.75 -19.47 -4.27
N GLU A 64 6.03 -20.14 -3.17
CA GLU A 64 5.09 -20.32 -2.07
C GLU A 64 4.84 -18.99 -1.35
N ALA A 65 5.88 -18.23 -1.07
CA ALA A 65 5.79 -16.89 -0.49
C ALA A 65 4.95 -15.94 -1.37
N ALA A 66 5.16 -15.99 -2.69
CA ALA A 66 4.37 -15.21 -3.64
C ALA A 66 2.89 -15.65 -3.68
N ALA A 67 2.64 -16.96 -3.64
CA ALA A 67 1.28 -17.50 -3.61
C ALA A 67 0.53 -17.11 -2.33
N ILE A 68 1.18 -17.17 -1.17
CA ILE A 68 0.62 -16.75 0.12
C ILE A 68 0.34 -15.25 0.11
N SER A 69 1.29 -14.42 -0.34
CA SER A 69 1.13 -12.97 -0.46
C SER A 69 -0.02 -12.60 -1.38
N SER A 70 -0.17 -13.30 -2.50
CA SER A 70 -1.30 -13.11 -3.44
C SER A 70 -2.65 -13.44 -2.80
N LYS A 71 -2.73 -14.57 -2.07
CA LYS A 71 -3.94 -14.95 -1.32
C LYS A 71 -4.26 -13.90 -0.23
N MET A 72 -3.26 -13.42 0.48
CA MET A 72 -3.41 -12.31 1.43
C MET A 72 -4.03 -11.08 0.76
N GLY A 73 -3.47 -10.63 -0.35
CA GLY A 73 -3.99 -9.51 -1.12
C GLY A 73 -5.45 -9.68 -1.51
N LEU A 74 -5.83 -10.87 -1.99
CA LEU A 74 -7.21 -11.20 -2.33
C LEU A 74 -8.15 -11.13 -1.10
N HIS A 75 -7.74 -11.68 0.05
CA HIS A 75 -8.54 -11.62 1.27
C HIS A 75 -8.72 -10.17 1.76
N TYR A 76 -7.68 -9.36 1.72
CA TYR A 76 -7.78 -7.94 2.05
C TYR A 76 -8.72 -7.19 1.11
N PHE A 77 -8.67 -7.47 -0.19
CA PHE A 77 -9.59 -6.90 -1.17
C PHE A 77 -11.04 -7.27 -0.87
N LEU A 78 -11.32 -8.56 -0.67
CA LEU A 78 -12.67 -9.05 -0.35
C LEU A 78 -13.19 -8.47 0.97
N THR A 79 -12.36 -8.44 2.01
CA THR A 79 -12.72 -7.85 3.31
C THR A 79 -13.03 -6.35 3.16
N SER A 80 -12.24 -5.64 2.37
CA SER A 80 -12.45 -4.22 2.08
C SER A 80 -13.75 -3.98 1.32
N LEU A 81 -14.08 -4.85 0.38
CA LEU A 81 -15.33 -4.80 -0.36
C LEU A 81 -16.54 -5.02 0.57
N VAL A 82 -16.45 -6.00 1.48
CA VAL A 82 -17.48 -6.25 2.48
C VAL A 82 -17.62 -5.05 3.42
N LEU A 83 -16.52 -4.51 3.92
CA LEU A 83 -16.53 -3.31 4.78
C LEU A 83 -17.20 -2.12 4.07
N PHE A 84 -16.86 -1.89 2.80
CA PHE A 84 -17.50 -0.86 1.99
C PHE A 84 -18.99 -1.12 1.81
N ALA A 85 -19.39 -2.34 1.46
CA ALA A 85 -20.79 -2.70 1.26
C ALA A 85 -21.62 -2.52 2.53
N VAL A 86 -21.10 -2.99 3.68
CA VAL A 86 -21.75 -2.81 4.99
C VAL A 86 -21.86 -1.32 5.32
N GLY A 87 -20.79 -0.56 5.16
CA GLY A 87 -20.83 0.89 5.35
C GLY A 87 -21.81 1.59 4.42
N TYR A 88 -21.84 1.21 3.14
CA TYR A 88 -22.77 1.74 2.15
C TYR A 88 -24.24 1.53 2.58
N VAL A 89 -24.55 0.35 3.11
CA VAL A 89 -25.90 0.05 3.61
C VAL A 89 -26.22 0.81 4.90
N ILE A 90 -25.34 0.75 5.91
CA ILE A 90 -25.54 1.42 7.22
C ILE A 90 -25.75 2.93 7.05
N PHE A 91 -24.89 3.55 6.26
CA PHE A 91 -24.93 4.99 6.06
C PHE A 91 -25.87 5.43 4.92
N ARG A 92 -26.57 4.47 4.30
CA ARG A 92 -27.51 4.71 3.18
C ARG A 92 -26.82 5.45 2.03
N GLY A 93 -25.70 4.94 1.55
CA GLY A 93 -24.87 5.56 0.51
C GLY A 93 -25.62 5.87 -0.81
N TRP A 94 -26.76 5.23 -1.05
CA TRP A 94 -27.64 5.53 -2.20
C TRP A 94 -28.44 6.83 -2.06
N LYS A 95 -28.45 7.47 -0.87
CA LYS A 95 -29.13 8.74 -0.63
C LYS A 95 -28.19 9.93 -0.77
N CYS A 96 -27.42 9.95 -1.82
CA CYS A 96 -26.56 11.07 -2.16
C CYS A 96 -27.31 12.03 -3.09
N GLU A 97 -27.05 13.34 -2.96
CA GLU A 97 -27.57 14.33 -3.89
C GLU A 97 -26.69 14.39 -5.15
N ALA A 98 -27.31 14.69 -6.29
CA ALA A 98 -26.56 14.87 -7.52
C ALA A 98 -25.62 16.08 -7.40
N LEU A 99 -24.39 15.93 -7.88
CA LEU A 99 -23.45 17.04 -8.00
C LEU A 99 -24.00 18.05 -9.00
N VAL A 100 -24.34 19.23 -8.54
CA VAL A 100 -24.50 20.40 -9.40
C VAL A 100 -23.11 20.99 -9.57
N THR A 101 -22.36 20.50 -10.55
CA THR A 101 -20.99 20.94 -10.78
C THR A 101 -20.99 21.97 -11.90
N GLU A 102 -20.47 23.16 -11.63
CA GLU A 102 -20.00 24.04 -12.71
C GLU A 102 -18.97 23.27 -13.53
N LYS A 103 -18.96 23.48 -14.86
CA LYS A 103 -17.99 22.79 -15.73
C LYS A 103 -16.58 23.05 -15.20
N PRO A 104 -15.80 21.99 -14.89
CA PRO A 104 -14.45 22.16 -14.41
C PRO A 104 -13.60 22.90 -15.45
N GLU A 105 -12.72 23.75 -14.98
CA GLU A 105 -11.76 24.42 -15.85
C GLU A 105 -10.91 23.39 -16.62
N PRO A 106 -10.59 23.63 -17.89
CA PRO A 106 -9.76 22.70 -18.66
C PRO A 106 -8.37 22.59 -18.07
N PHE A 107 -7.84 21.37 -18.05
CA PHE A 107 -6.50 21.10 -17.57
C PHE A 107 -5.46 22.01 -18.24
N THR A 108 -4.59 22.59 -17.44
CA THR A 108 -3.42 23.35 -17.92
C THR A 108 -2.45 22.44 -18.67
N LYS A 109 -1.58 23.01 -19.48
CA LYS A 109 -0.54 22.23 -20.20
C LYS A 109 0.32 21.42 -19.23
N GLN A 110 0.74 22.00 -18.10
CA GLN A 110 1.55 21.33 -17.09
C GLN A 110 0.80 20.17 -16.44
N GLN A 111 -0.47 20.35 -16.10
CA GLN A 111 -1.31 19.27 -15.55
C GLN A 111 -1.47 18.09 -16.52
N LYS A 112 -1.63 18.37 -17.82
CA LYS A 112 -1.73 17.33 -18.86
C LYS A 112 -0.42 16.56 -19.00
N ILE A 113 0.72 17.24 -18.98
CA ILE A 113 2.05 16.60 -19.04
C ILE A 113 2.26 15.74 -17.79
N THR A 114 1.97 16.26 -16.61
CA THR A 114 2.10 15.51 -15.35
C THR A 114 1.21 14.27 -15.35
N LEU A 115 -0.04 14.41 -15.77
CA LEU A 115 -0.97 13.28 -15.88
C LEU A 115 -0.47 12.23 -16.88
N GLY A 116 0.06 12.67 -18.02
CA GLY A 116 0.67 11.80 -19.03
C GLY A 116 1.89 11.05 -18.47
N LEU A 117 2.76 11.74 -17.71
CA LEU A 117 3.92 11.12 -17.07
C LEU A 117 3.51 10.08 -16.01
N VAL A 118 2.53 10.40 -15.17
CA VAL A 118 2.00 9.46 -14.18
C VAL A 118 1.39 8.23 -14.89
N GLY A 119 0.62 8.45 -15.94
CA GLY A 119 0.07 7.37 -16.75
C GLY A 119 1.16 6.51 -17.41
N ALA A 120 2.20 7.12 -17.97
CA ALA A 120 3.35 6.42 -18.54
C ALA A 120 4.13 5.62 -17.48
N PHE A 121 4.37 6.20 -16.30
CA PHE A 121 5.01 5.51 -15.18
C PHE A 121 4.23 4.23 -14.79
N ILE A 122 2.92 4.37 -14.60
CA ILE A 122 2.04 3.26 -14.25
C ILE A 122 2.05 2.21 -15.39
N ALA A 123 1.94 2.62 -16.63
CA ALA A 123 1.93 1.73 -17.78
C ALA A 123 3.25 0.95 -17.91
N VAL A 124 4.39 1.63 -17.85
CA VAL A 124 5.72 1.00 -17.95
C VAL A 124 5.97 0.00 -16.82
N TYR A 125 5.42 0.23 -15.64
CA TYR A 125 5.55 -0.69 -14.51
C TYR A 125 4.54 -1.84 -14.55
N LEU A 126 3.25 -1.53 -14.74
CA LEU A 126 2.18 -2.54 -14.63
C LEU A 126 2.06 -3.42 -15.88
N ILE A 127 2.24 -2.87 -17.07
CA ILE A 127 2.02 -3.65 -18.30
C ILE A 127 2.95 -4.86 -18.38
N PRO A 128 4.29 -4.74 -18.20
CA PRO A 128 5.17 -5.90 -18.22
C PRO A 128 4.87 -6.88 -17.07
N THR A 129 4.54 -6.36 -15.87
CA THR A 129 4.22 -7.19 -14.71
C THR A 129 2.95 -8.02 -14.94
N ILE A 130 1.91 -7.42 -15.49
CA ILE A 130 0.65 -8.10 -15.79
C ILE A 130 0.84 -9.09 -16.96
N LEU A 131 1.48 -8.65 -18.05
CA LEU A 131 1.71 -9.51 -19.21
C LEU A 131 2.59 -10.71 -18.88
N GLY A 132 3.57 -10.55 -17.98
CA GLY A 132 4.43 -11.65 -17.52
C GLY A 132 3.68 -12.78 -16.80
N ASN A 133 2.49 -12.49 -16.25
CA ASN A 133 1.63 -13.51 -15.65
C ASN A 133 0.83 -14.34 -16.67
N PHE A 134 0.66 -13.83 -17.90
CA PHE A 134 -0.14 -14.46 -18.95
C PHE A 134 0.71 -15.00 -20.10
N ILE A 135 1.89 -14.43 -20.32
CA ILE A 135 2.76 -14.74 -21.46
C ILE A 135 4.17 -15.01 -20.93
N THR A 136 4.59 -16.26 -21.04
CA THR A 136 5.98 -16.64 -20.79
C THR A 136 6.83 -16.31 -22.02
N SER A 137 7.56 -15.21 -21.96
CA SER A 137 8.52 -14.79 -22.99
C SER A 137 9.82 -14.38 -22.31
N ASP A 138 10.94 -14.84 -22.88
CA ASP A 138 12.28 -14.51 -22.38
C ASP A 138 12.53 -13.00 -22.34
N LEU A 139 11.96 -12.26 -23.29
CA LEU A 139 11.99 -10.80 -23.33
C LEU A 139 11.23 -10.17 -22.16
N LEU A 140 10.02 -10.64 -21.86
CA LEU A 140 9.21 -10.15 -20.74
C LEU A 140 9.86 -10.47 -19.39
N THR A 141 10.42 -11.64 -19.25
CA THR A 141 11.19 -12.04 -18.05
C THR A 141 12.41 -11.14 -17.88
N ALA A 142 13.18 -10.90 -18.93
CA ALA A 142 14.34 -10.02 -18.89
C ALA A 142 13.95 -8.55 -18.57
N VAL A 143 12.82 -8.08 -19.10
CA VAL A 143 12.29 -6.75 -18.81
C VAL A 143 11.84 -6.64 -17.36
N ASN A 144 11.08 -7.59 -16.85
CA ASN A 144 10.62 -7.61 -15.44
C ASN A 144 11.77 -7.69 -14.45
N LEU A 145 12.83 -8.43 -14.75
CA LEU A 145 14.04 -8.50 -13.92
C LEU A 145 14.82 -7.17 -13.90
N ARG A 146 14.75 -6.39 -14.96
CA ARG A 146 15.48 -5.10 -15.10
C ARG A 146 14.68 -3.88 -14.67
N ILE A 147 13.35 -3.92 -14.77
CA ILE A 147 12.49 -2.81 -14.34
C ILE A 147 12.29 -2.89 -12.82
N ASN A 148 13.18 -2.24 -12.10
CA ASN A 148 13.01 -2.00 -10.68
C ASN A 148 12.20 -0.72 -10.47
N LEU A 149 11.15 -0.78 -9.64
CA LEU A 149 10.29 0.36 -9.31
C LEU A 149 11.10 1.59 -8.84
N PHE A 150 12.17 1.35 -8.08
CA PHE A 150 13.07 2.41 -7.60
C PHE A 150 13.79 3.10 -8.77
N MET A 151 14.41 2.35 -9.68
CA MET A 151 15.08 2.91 -10.86
C MET A 151 14.10 3.68 -11.73
N LEU A 152 12.92 3.10 -11.95
CA LEU A 152 11.88 3.75 -12.74
C LEU A 152 11.45 5.07 -12.10
N ALA A 153 11.24 5.09 -10.78
CA ALA A 153 10.89 6.31 -10.06
C ALA A 153 12.00 7.39 -10.18
N CYS A 154 13.28 7.01 -10.09
CA CYS A 154 14.41 7.93 -10.28
C CYS A 154 14.42 8.53 -11.70
N VAL A 155 14.18 7.71 -12.73
CA VAL A 155 14.13 8.19 -14.12
C VAL A 155 12.97 9.16 -14.31
N PHE A 156 11.77 8.83 -13.83
CA PHE A 156 10.62 9.73 -13.95
C PHE A 156 10.78 11.02 -13.11
N ALA A 157 11.41 10.93 -11.94
CA ALA A 157 11.77 12.10 -11.15
C ALA A 157 12.73 13.03 -11.92
N LEU A 158 13.75 12.47 -12.57
CA LEU A 158 14.66 13.24 -13.43
C LEU A 158 13.91 13.89 -14.60
N ILE A 159 13.01 13.18 -15.26
CA ILE A 159 12.17 13.72 -16.34
C ILE A 159 11.31 14.88 -15.82
N CYS A 160 10.73 14.79 -14.63
CA CYS A 160 9.97 15.89 -14.02
C CYS A 160 10.81 17.14 -13.80
N ILE A 161 12.07 16.98 -13.37
CA ILE A 161 13.01 18.10 -13.19
C ILE A 161 13.37 18.71 -14.54
N LEU A 162 13.71 17.90 -15.54
CA LEU A 162 14.07 18.36 -16.89
C LEU A 162 12.92 19.12 -17.57
N LEU A 163 11.70 18.68 -17.38
CA LEU A 163 10.47 19.33 -17.88
C LEU A 163 10.05 20.54 -17.01
N LYS A 164 10.82 20.88 -15.96
CA LYS A 164 10.52 21.98 -15.03
C LYS A 164 9.11 21.88 -14.40
N LEU A 165 8.65 20.66 -14.15
CA LEU A 165 7.38 20.41 -13.47
C LEU A 165 7.52 20.50 -11.95
N SER A 166 8.73 20.28 -11.43
CA SER A 166 9.08 20.41 -10.02
C SER A 166 10.56 20.77 -9.87
N THR A 167 10.90 21.38 -8.76
CA THR A 167 12.29 21.68 -8.38
C THR A 167 12.86 20.55 -7.51
N ILE A 168 14.19 20.42 -7.50
CA ILE A 168 14.88 19.44 -6.63
C ILE A 168 14.50 19.64 -5.17
N LYS A 169 14.38 20.90 -4.73
CA LYS A 169 14.00 21.24 -3.36
C LYS A 169 12.59 20.71 -3.04
N GLU A 170 11.59 21.00 -3.88
CA GLU A 170 10.22 20.51 -3.70
C GLU A 170 10.16 18.99 -3.67
N MET A 171 10.95 18.31 -4.49
CA MET A 171 11.03 16.85 -4.47
C MET A 171 11.59 16.31 -3.16
N ILE A 172 12.68 16.90 -2.65
CA ILE A 172 13.29 16.50 -1.38
C ILE A 172 12.34 16.79 -0.21
N ASP A 173 11.69 17.95 -0.21
CA ASP A 173 10.75 18.35 0.84
C ASP A 173 9.49 17.48 0.85
N SER A 174 9.11 16.89 -0.29
CA SER A 174 7.97 15.96 -0.40
C SER A 174 8.29 14.53 0.09
N VAL A 175 9.58 14.21 0.34
CA VAL A 175 9.96 12.89 0.83
C VAL A 175 9.53 12.73 2.29
N PRO A 176 8.80 11.65 2.64
CA PRO A 176 8.39 11.40 4.03
C PRO A 176 9.55 10.87 4.88
N TRP A 177 10.50 11.75 5.19
CA TRP A 177 11.75 11.41 5.91
C TRP A 177 11.50 10.68 7.23
N MET A 178 10.49 11.13 8.01
CA MET A 178 10.13 10.46 9.27
C MET A 178 9.72 9.01 9.08
N ALA A 179 8.95 8.72 8.02
CA ALA A 179 8.57 7.34 7.72
C ALA A 179 9.78 6.50 7.32
N LEU A 180 10.70 7.04 6.52
CA LEU A 180 11.94 6.33 6.12
C LEU A 180 12.83 6.03 7.33
N ILE A 181 13.05 7.02 8.20
CA ILE A 181 13.87 6.85 9.41
C ILE A 181 13.21 5.83 10.36
N THR A 182 11.90 5.92 10.55
CA THR A 182 11.17 4.99 11.41
C THR A 182 11.27 3.55 10.90
N VAL A 183 10.98 3.31 9.63
CA VAL A 183 11.04 1.97 9.04
C VAL A 183 12.46 1.42 9.06
N GLY A 184 13.46 2.22 8.68
CA GLY A 184 14.87 1.82 8.70
C GLY A 184 15.38 1.53 10.12
N GLY A 185 15.02 2.39 11.09
CA GLY A 185 15.38 2.21 12.50
C GLY A 185 14.76 0.96 13.12
N MET A 186 13.46 0.73 12.85
CA MET A 186 12.77 -0.47 13.33
C MET A 186 13.32 -1.75 12.71
N GLY A 187 13.62 -1.75 11.41
CA GLY A 187 14.26 -2.90 10.76
C GLY A 187 15.61 -3.24 11.36
N THR A 188 16.42 -2.22 11.67
CA THR A 188 17.69 -2.40 12.37
C THR A 188 17.49 -2.96 13.78
N PHE A 189 16.55 -2.42 14.53
CA PHE A 189 16.22 -2.89 15.88
C PHE A 189 15.77 -4.36 15.88
N ILE A 190 14.88 -4.74 14.98
CA ILE A 190 14.42 -6.13 14.83
C ILE A 190 15.57 -7.07 14.46
N SER A 191 16.46 -6.63 13.54
CA SER A 191 17.65 -7.41 13.19
C SER A 191 18.55 -7.67 14.40
N VAL A 192 18.70 -6.69 15.28
CA VAL A 192 19.43 -6.86 16.55
C VAL A 192 18.69 -7.83 17.48
N CYS A 193 17.39 -7.70 17.63
CA CYS A 193 16.58 -8.61 18.45
C CYS A 193 16.68 -10.06 17.96
N ASN A 194 16.65 -10.28 16.65
CA ASN A 194 16.84 -11.60 16.05
C ASN A 194 18.22 -12.18 16.38
N LYS A 195 19.29 -11.39 16.23
CA LYS A 195 20.66 -11.82 16.55
C LYS A 195 20.87 -12.14 18.03
N LEU A 196 20.12 -11.49 18.90
CA LEU A 196 20.13 -11.75 20.34
C LEU A 196 19.23 -12.93 20.76
N GLY A 197 18.57 -13.61 19.82
CA GLY A 197 17.69 -14.76 20.09
C GLY A 197 16.35 -14.37 20.77
N LEU A 198 15.97 -13.09 20.75
CA LEU A 198 14.73 -12.65 21.37
C LEU A 198 13.51 -13.25 20.67
N VAL A 199 13.57 -13.39 19.37
CA VAL A 199 12.45 -13.96 18.57
C VAL A 199 12.30 -15.45 18.86
N ASP A 200 13.42 -16.18 18.98
CA ASP A 200 13.41 -17.61 19.36
C ASP A 200 12.87 -17.81 20.78
N PHE A 201 13.28 -16.95 21.70
CA PHE A 201 12.74 -16.94 23.06
C PHE A 201 11.24 -16.73 23.07
N LEU A 202 10.72 -15.70 22.40
CA LEU A 202 9.29 -15.41 22.31
C LEU A 202 8.51 -16.56 21.66
N SER A 203 9.05 -17.14 20.58
CA SER A 203 8.47 -18.29 19.89
C SER A 203 8.34 -19.48 20.81
N THR A 204 9.37 -19.74 21.62
CA THR A 204 9.39 -20.83 22.60
C THR A 204 8.37 -20.60 23.72
N VAL A 205 8.28 -19.36 24.25
CA VAL A 205 7.29 -19.01 25.26
C VAL A 205 5.87 -19.19 24.74
N ILE A 206 5.60 -18.73 23.52
CA ILE A 206 4.27 -18.86 22.89
C ILE A 206 3.95 -20.35 22.68
N SER A 207 4.85 -21.12 22.09
CA SER A 207 4.63 -22.54 21.79
C SER A 207 4.40 -23.40 23.02
N ASN A 208 5.05 -23.07 24.14
CA ASN A 208 4.92 -23.83 25.37
C ASN A 208 3.69 -23.47 26.20
N ASN A 209 3.13 -22.28 26.05
CA ASN A 209 2.05 -21.77 26.90
C ASN A 209 0.71 -21.61 26.18
N ILE A 210 0.69 -21.67 24.86
CA ILE A 210 -0.50 -21.39 24.05
C ILE A 210 -0.79 -22.58 23.14
N SER A 211 -2.02 -23.07 23.14
CA SER A 211 -2.46 -24.10 22.20
C SER A 211 -2.27 -23.60 20.75
N VAL A 212 -1.76 -24.46 19.87
CA VAL A 212 -1.47 -24.14 18.46
C VAL A 212 -2.69 -23.51 17.76
N SER A 213 -3.89 -23.98 18.08
CA SER A 213 -5.13 -23.42 17.50
C SER A 213 -5.45 -22.00 17.95
N LEU A 214 -4.93 -21.55 19.10
CA LEU A 214 -5.14 -20.20 19.64
C LEU A 214 -4.05 -19.21 19.23
N VAL A 215 -2.90 -19.68 18.78
CA VAL A 215 -1.77 -18.82 18.38
C VAL A 215 -2.19 -17.74 17.37
N PRO A 216 -2.92 -18.05 16.26
CA PRO A 216 -3.33 -17.01 15.32
C PRO A 216 -4.21 -15.93 15.95
N SER A 217 -5.10 -16.32 16.87
CA SER A 217 -6.00 -15.38 17.55
C SER A 217 -5.24 -14.46 18.52
N VAL A 218 -4.31 -15.02 19.27
CA VAL A 218 -3.46 -14.25 20.21
C VAL A 218 -2.58 -13.26 19.44
N LEU A 219 -1.93 -13.71 18.37
CA LEU A 219 -1.12 -12.84 17.50
C LEU A 219 -1.97 -11.74 16.88
N ALA A 220 -3.18 -12.05 16.40
CA ALA A 220 -4.09 -11.04 15.83
C ALA A 220 -4.50 -9.98 16.86
N ILE A 221 -4.78 -10.37 18.11
CA ILE A 221 -5.11 -9.44 19.19
C ILE A 221 -3.90 -8.56 19.54
N CYS A 222 -2.71 -9.16 19.66
CA CYS A 222 -1.47 -8.42 19.93
C CYS A 222 -1.17 -7.43 18.79
N ALA A 223 -1.24 -7.88 17.55
CA ALA A 223 -1.03 -7.02 16.37
C ALA A 223 -2.06 -5.87 16.31
N GLY A 224 -3.33 -6.17 16.61
CA GLY A 224 -4.39 -5.17 16.68
C GLY A 224 -4.11 -4.13 17.76
N PHE A 225 -3.70 -4.58 18.95
CA PHE A 225 -3.34 -3.69 20.04
C PHE A 225 -2.12 -2.81 19.69
N MET A 226 -1.07 -3.40 19.13
CA MET A 226 0.12 -2.65 18.69
C MET A 226 -0.21 -1.63 17.62
N SER A 227 -1.13 -1.94 16.71
CA SER A 227 -1.58 -1.03 15.65
C SER A 227 -2.28 0.22 16.18
N LEU A 228 -2.80 0.22 17.40
CA LEU A 228 -3.38 1.42 18.02
C LEU A 228 -2.33 2.49 18.34
N PHE A 229 -1.09 2.07 18.57
CA PHE A 229 0.01 2.95 18.99
C PHE A 229 1.10 3.14 17.93
N SER A 230 1.06 2.37 16.86
CA SER A 230 2.13 2.33 15.88
C SER A 230 1.65 2.10 14.45
N ALA A 231 2.48 2.52 13.48
CA ALA A 231 2.24 2.23 12.07
C ALA A 231 2.44 0.73 11.78
N THR A 232 1.48 0.12 11.12
CA THR A 232 1.46 -1.32 10.80
C THR A 232 2.74 -1.79 10.11
N MET A 233 3.26 -0.99 9.16
CA MET A 233 4.42 -1.34 8.35
C MET A 233 5.75 -1.26 9.07
N GLY A 234 5.85 -0.50 10.14
CA GLY A 234 7.12 -0.29 10.82
C GLY A 234 7.32 -1.15 12.06
N VAL A 235 6.22 -1.64 12.66
CA VAL A 235 6.27 -2.28 13.98
C VAL A 235 5.46 -3.56 14.05
N VAL A 236 4.34 -3.67 13.31
CA VAL A 236 3.43 -4.81 13.45
C VAL A 236 3.75 -5.92 12.46
N LEU A 237 4.21 -5.57 11.27
CA LEU A 237 4.49 -6.52 10.20
C LEU A 237 5.86 -7.22 10.37
N PRO A 238 6.95 -6.53 10.75
CA PRO A 238 8.22 -7.20 11.02
C PRO A 238 8.18 -8.01 12.28
#